data_57c7dae36eaad7c4d96a7f79ac7120d1
#
_entry.id   57c7dae36eaad7c4d96a7f79ac7120d1
#
_cell.length_a   1.000
_cell.length_b   1.000
_cell.length_c   1.000
_cell.angle_alpha   90.00
_cell.angle_beta   90.00
_cell.angle_gamma   90.00
#
_symmetry.space_group_name_H-M   'P 1'
#
loop_
_entity.id
_entity.type
_entity.pdbx_description
1 polymer ?
#
loop_
_entity_poly.entity_id
_entity_poly.type
_entity_poly.pdbx_seq_one_letter_code
_entity_poly.pdbx_strand_id
1 'polypeptide(L)'
;LDGEVIIGDEALRQYLKDGGDKFYDMGEIWYQKTGLPFVFGLFCCNKNQNLYKKIINKFLKQKIKIPKYILNEYAKSRNISPSLILWYLEHISYSVNTKEKRALKKFISLAKKYNFQP
;
A
#
# COMPACT_ATOMS: atom_id res chain seq x y z
N LEU A 1 19.27 -16.72 -6.87
CA LEU A 1 18.26 -15.89 -7.54
C LEU A 1 18.75 -14.46 -7.58
N ASP A 2 19.10 -14.00 -8.78
CA ASP A 2 19.54 -12.63 -8.99
C ASP A 2 18.33 -11.77 -9.31
N GLY A 3 17.73 -11.21 -8.27
CA GLY A 3 16.59 -10.33 -8.37
C GLY A 3 16.66 -9.22 -7.33
N GLU A 4 16.23 -8.04 -7.70
CA GLU A 4 16.12 -6.89 -6.82
C GLU A 4 14.66 -6.60 -6.51
N VAL A 5 14.35 -6.33 -5.25
CA VAL A 5 13.02 -5.88 -4.82
C VAL A 5 13.05 -4.37 -4.68
N ILE A 6 12.25 -3.69 -5.48
CA ILE A 6 12.07 -2.24 -5.42
C ILE A 6 10.69 -1.89 -4.87
N ILE A 7 10.61 -0.87 -4.04
CA ILE A 7 9.36 -0.43 -3.39
C ILE A 7 9.23 1.09 -3.40
N GLY A 8 8.03 1.57 -3.10
CA GLY A 8 7.75 2.99 -2.90
C GLY A 8 8.02 3.85 -4.12
N ASP A 9 8.57 5.03 -3.90
CA ASP A 9 8.78 6.03 -4.94
C ASP A 9 9.71 5.55 -6.06
N GLU A 10 10.70 4.73 -5.73
CA GLU A 10 11.60 4.14 -6.71
C GLU A 10 10.86 3.18 -7.65
N ALA A 11 10.00 2.33 -7.12
CA ALA A 11 9.17 1.45 -7.92
C ALA A 11 8.25 2.23 -8.87
N LEU A 12 7.65 3.33 -8.39
CA LEU A 12 6.82 4.22 -9.22
C LEU A 12 7.63 4.89 -10.34
N ARG A 13 8.85 5.36 -10.06
CA ARG A 13 9.73 5.96 -11.07
C ARG A 13 10.15 4.96 -12.13
N GLN A 14 10.50 3.75 -11.73
CA GLN A 14 10.89 2.70 -12.67
C GLN A 14 9.71 2.20 -13.51
N TYR A 15 8.54 2.08 -12.90
CA TYR A 15 7.32 1.75 -13.63
C TYR A 15 7.02 2.74 -14.76
N LEU A 16 7.22 4.04 -14.51
CA LEU A 16 7.07 5.07 -15.54
C LEU A 16 8.11 4.98 -16.66
N LYS A 17 9.35 4.67 -16.28
CA LYS A 17 10.48 4.65 -17.21
C LYS A 17 10.42 3.44 -18.14
N ASP A 18 10.16 2.26 -17.60
CA ASP A 18 10.36 0.99 -18.29
C ASP A 18 9.04 0.26 -18.61
N GLY A 19 7.90 0.74 -18.09
CA GLY A 19 6.61 0.06 -18.18
C GLY A 19 6.48 -1.11 -17.21
N GLY A 20 5.26 -1.60 -17.04
CA GLY A 20 4.95 -2.70 -16.11
C GLY A 20 5.47 -4.08 -16.56
N ASP A 21 5.69 -4.26 -17.85
CA ASP A 21 6.00 -5.57 -18.44
C ASP A 21 7.37 -6.13 -18.05
N LYS A 22 8.26 -5.29 -17.53
CA LYS A 22 9.61 -5.68 -17.09
C LYS A 22 9.70 -6.11 -15.63
N PHE A 23 8.61 -5.99 -14.89
CA PHE A 23 8.60 -6.22 -13.45
C PHE A 23 7.53 -7.23 -13.07
N TYR A 24 7.79 -7.93 -11.99
CA TYR A 24 6.77 -8.74 -11.32
C TYR A 24 6.10 -7.89 -10.23
N ASP A 25 4.80 -7.61 -10.40
CA ASP A 25 4.02 -7.00 -9.34
C ASP A 25 3.72 -8.04 -8.25
N MET A 26 4.35 -7.88 -7.10
CA MET A 26 4.22 -8.83 -5.99
C MET A 26 2.81 -8.85 -5.41
N GLY A 27 2.09 -7.73 -5.45
CA GLY A 27 0.69 -7.64 -5.02
C GLY A 27 -0.23 -8.41 -5.96
N GLU A 28 -0.01 -8.30 -7.26
CA GLU A 28 -0.74 -9.05 -8.27
C GLU A 28 -0.49 -10.56 -8.15
N ILE A 29 0.78 -10.98 -8.03
CA ILE A 29 1.14 -12.39 -7.84
C ILE A 29 0.50 -12.96 -6.57
N TRP A 30 0.49 -12.20 -5.49
CA TRP A 30 -0.20 -12.58 -4.26
C TRP A 30 -1.70 -12.82 -4.52
N TYR A 31 -2.34 -11.88 -5.20
CA TYR A 31 -3.77 -11.99 -5.52
C TYR A 31 -4.06 -13.21 -6.41
N GLN A 32 -3.28 -13.44 -7.44
CA GLN A 32 -3.42 -14.59 -8.33
C GLN A 32 -3.30 -15.93 -7.57
N LYS A 33 -2.37 -16.00 -6.61
CA LYS A 33 -2.13 -17.23 -5.82
C LYS A 33 -3.10 -17.45 -4.67
N THR A 34 -3.69 -16.40 -4.13
CA THR A 34 -4.48 -16.49 -2.89
C THR A 34 -5.94 -16.09 -3.04
N GLY A 35 -6.28 -15.33 -4.08
CA GLY A 35 -7.58 -14.68 -4.24
C GLY A 35 -7.86 -13.58 -3.20
N LEU A 36 -6.83 -13.13 -2.48
CA LEU A 36 -6.94 -12.16 -1.39
C LEU A 36 -6.14 -10.88 -1.70
N PRO A 37 -6.61 -9.70 -1.25
CA PRO A 37 -5.86 -8.47 -1.41
C PRO A 37 -4.54 -8.52 -0.62
N PHE A 38 -3.53 -7.75 -1.03
CA PHE A 38 -2.31 -7.61 -0.24
C PHE A 38 -2.46 -6.42 0.73
N VAL A 39 -2.10 -6.64 2.01
CA VAL A 39 -2.14 -5.61 3.04
C VAL A 39 -0.75 -5.02 3.21
N PHE A 40 -0.54 -3.82 2.67
CA PHE A 40 0.77 -3.15 2.68
C PHE A 40 1.13 -2.52 4.01
N GLY A 41 0.14 -2.13 4.82
CA GLY A 41 0.36 -1.48 6.08
C GLY A 41 -0.87 -1.51 6.98
N LEU A 42 -0.64 -1.31 8.27
CA LEU A 42 -1.66 -1.24 9.30
C LEU A 42 -1.41 -0.03 10.18
N PHE A 43 -2.49 0.65 10.55
CA PHE A 43 -2.44 1.62 11.62
C PHE A 43 -2.51 0.88 12.97
N CYS A 44 -1.46 0.99 13.77
CA CYS A 44 -1.35 0.34 15.06
C CYS A 44 -1.27 1.36 16.18
N CYS A 45 -1.88 1.06 17.33
CA CYS A 45 -1.77 1.89 18.53
C CYS A 45 -1.69 1.01 19.78
N ASN A 46 -0.86 1.43 20.74
CA ASN A 46 -0.68 0.71 22.01
C ASN A 46 -1.65 1.16 23.10
N LYS A 47 -2.16 2.39 23.00
CA LYS A 47 -3.06 3.01 23.99
C LYS A 47 -4.22 3.72 23.27
N ASN A 48 -5.30 3.99 24.02
CA ASN A 48 -6.45 4.79 23.52
C ASN A 48 -7.10 4.25 22.24
N GLN A 49 -7.19 2.95 22.06
CA GLN A 49 -7.71 2.31 20.86
C GLN A 49 -9.09 2.85 20.45
N ASN A 50 -9.99 3.08 21.40
CA ASN A 50 -11.34 3.60 21.11
C ASN A 50 -11.31 5.04 20.55
N LEU A 51 -10.39 5.87 21.02
CA LEU A 51 -10.20 7.22 20.51
C LEU A 51 -9.71 7.20 19.07
N TYR A 52 -8.63 6.45 18.80
CA TYR A 52 -8.08 6.32 17.45
C TYR A 52 -9.05 5.67 16.47
N LYS A 53 -9.80 4.67 16.91
CA LYS A 53 -10.86 4.06 16.09
C LYS A 53 -11.92 5.09 15.67
N LYS A 54 -12.36 5.96 16.58
CA LYS A 54 -13.31 7.05 16.25
C LYS A 54 -12.71 8.05 15.25
N ILE A 55 -11.46 8.47 15.46
CA ILE A 55 -10.77 9.41 14.57
C ILE A 55 -10.63 8.83 13.16
N ILE A 56 -10.12 7.60 13.05
CA ILE A 56 -9.91 6.93 11.76
C ILE A 56 -11.24 6.69 11.05
N ASN A 57 -12.27 6.22 11.75
CA ASN A 57 -13.58 6.01 11.16
C ASN A 57 -14.21 7.32 10.65
N LYS A 58 -13.99 8.43 11.35
CA LYS A 58 -14.41 9.76 10.89
C LYS A 58 -13.65 10.17 9.63
N PHE A 59 -12.34 9.97 9.61
CA PHE A 59 -11.48 10.24 8.46
C PHE A 59 -11.91 9.43 7.23
N LEU A 60 -12.10 8.12 7.36
CA LEU A 60 -12.48 7.23 6.26
C LEU A 60 -13.87 7.55 5.65
N LYS A 61 -14.75 8.17 6.41
CA LYS A 61 -16.06 8.61 5.91
C LYS A 61 -16.02 9.92 5.12
N GLN A 62 -14.94 10.66 5.20
CA GLN A 62 -14.81 11.94 4.51
C GLN A 62 -14.23 11.73 3.11
N LYS A 63 -14.83 12.41 2.11
CA LYS A 63 -14.20 12.55 0.79
C LYS A 63 -13.08 13.59 0.88
N ILE A 64 -11.88 13.14 1.14
CA ILE A 64 -10.73 14.01 1.26
C ILE A 64 -10.15 14.25 -0.12
N LYS A 65 -10.03 15.52 -0.50
CA LYS A 65 -9.26 15.96 -1.67
C LYS A 65 -7.91 16.46 -1.17
N ILE A 66 -6.84 15.98 -1.77
CA ILE A 66 -5.49 16.47 -1.45
C ILE A 66 -5.37 17.91 -1.99
N PRO A 67 -5.03 18.90 -1.17
CA PRO A 67 -4.78 20.26 -1.62
C PRO A 67 -3.67 20.30 -2.67
N LYS A 68 -3.85 21.08 -3.73
CA LYS A 68 -2.89 21.15 -4.85
C LYS A 68 -1.48 21.52 -4.40
N TYR A 69 -1.32 22.41 -3.43
CA TYR A 69 -0.01 22.82 -2.94
C TYR A 69 0.72 21.68 -2.25
N ILE A 70 0.03 20.84 -1.45
CA ILE A 70 0.60 19.66 -0.80
C ILE A 70 1.01 18.62 -1.85
N LEU A 71 0.12 18.34 -2.81
CA LEU A 71 0.41 17.42 -3.88
C LEU A 71 1.64 17.84 -4.71
N ASN A 72 1.71 19.12 -5.07
CA ASN A 72 2.82 19.65 -5.86
C ASN A 72 4.15 19.63 -5.09
N GLU A 73 4.13 19.99 -3.81
CA GLU A 73 5.32 19.95 -2.96
C GLU A 73 5.83 18.52 -2.80
N TYR A 74 4.93 17.56 -2.56
CA TYR A 74 5.26 16.15 -2.46
C TYR A 74 5.82 15.60 -3.78
N ALA A 75 5.18 15.91 -4.90
CA ALA A 75 5.60 15.52 -6.23
C ALA A 75 7.01 16.03 -6.56
N LYS A 76 7.27 17.32 -6.29
CA LYS A 76 8.57 17.96 -6.50
C LYS A 76 9.66 17.32 -5.64
N SER A 77 9.42 17.12 -4.35
CA SER A 77 10.40 16.56 -3.42
C SER A 77 10.80 15.13 -3.75
N ARG A 78 9.94 14.36 -4.43
CA ARG A 78 10.15 12.95 -4.77
C ARG A 78 10.43 12.70 -6.24
N ASN A 79 10.42 13.76 -7.05
CA ASN A 79 10.60 13.67 -8.51
C ASN A 79 9.59 12.71 -9.17
N ILE A 80 8.32 12.84 -8.79
CA ILE A 80 7.19 12.06 -9.31
C ILE A 80 6.12 13.04 -9.80
N SER A 81 5.45 12.74 -10.91
CA SER A 81 4.38 13.62 -11.39
C SER A 81 3.16 13.62 -10.46
N PRO A 82 2.48 14.77 -10.25
CA PRO A 82 1.27 14.82 -9.44
C PRO A 82 0.17 13.87 -9.92
N SER A 83 0.02 13.71 -11.23
CA SER A 83 -0.97 12.82 -11.82
C SER A 83 -0.70 11.35 -11.50
N LEU A 84 0.57 10.92 -11.47
CA LEU A 84 0.94 9.56 -11.09
C LEU A 84 0.67 9.28 -9.62
N ILE A 85 0.94 10.26 -8.75
CA ILE A 85 0.64 10.13 -7.32
C ILE A 85 -0.86 9.93 -7.12
N LEU A 86 -1.71 10.74 -7.76
CA LEU A 86 -3.16 10.59 -7.67
C LEU A 86 -3.63 9.25 -8.22
N TRP A 87 -3.15 8.86 -9.38
CA TRP A 87 -3.45 7.56 -9.98
C TRP A 87 -3.08 6.40 -9.03
N TYR A 88 -1.90 6.45 -8.44
CA TYR A 88 -1.45 5.43 -7.48
C TYR A 88 -2.33 5.37 -6.23
N LEU A 89 -2.69 6.52 -5.66
CA LEU A 89 -3.52 6.58 -4.47
C LEU A 89 -4.95 6.08 -4.70
N GLU A 90 -5.48 6.21 -5.92
CA GLU A 90 -6.79 5.66 -6.29
C GLU A 90 -6.82 4.12 -6.30
N HIS A 91 -5.67 3.48 -6.47
CA HIS A 91 -5.53 2.01 -6.45
C HIS A 91 -5.32 1.45 -5.04
N ILE A 92 -5.21 2.29 -4.02
CA ILE A 92 -5.04 1.87 -2.63
C ILE A 92 -6.37 1.97 -1.89
N SER A 93 -6.79 0.87 -1.25
CA SER A 93 -7.92 0.87 -0.31
C SER A 93 -7.42 1.13 1.12
N TYR A 94 -8.10 2.02 1.83
CA TYR A 94 -7.76 2.38 3.21
C TYR A 94 -8.67 1.70 4.25
N SER A 95 -9.53 0.78 3.81
CA SER A 95 -10.43 0.02 4.69
C SER A 95 -9.94 -1.41 4.90
N VAL A 96 -10.02 -1.89 6.13
CA VAL A 96 -9.66 -3.27 6.49
C VAL A 96 -10.92 -4.05 6.83
N ASN A 97 -11.41 -4.79 5.86
CA ASN A 97 -12.60 -5.62 5.94
C ASN A 97 -12.24 -7.10 6.19
N THR A 98 -13.20 -7.99 6.01
CA THR A 98 -13.01 -9.43 6.24
C THR A 98 -11.95 -10.04 5.32
N LYS A 99 -11.89 -9.62 4.05
CA LYS A 99 -10.90 -10.12 3.08
C LYS A 99 -9.48 -9.72 3.46
N GLU A 100 -9.28 -8.47 3.84
CA GLU A 100 -7.98 -7.93 4.26
C GLU A 100 -7.49 -8.61 5.56
N LYS A 101 -8.39 -8.84 6.52
CA LYS A 101 -8.07 -9.58 7.74
C LYS A 101 -7.65 -11.03 7.46
N ARG A 102 -8.33 -11.70 6.53
CA ARG A 102 -7.95 -13.05 6.07
C ARG A 102 -6.61 -13.06 5.36
N ALA A 103 -6.38 -12.08 4.51
CA ALA A 103 -5.11 -11.89 3.80
C ALA A 103 -3.95 -11.73 4.77
N LEU A 104 -4.09 -10.86 5.75
CA LEU A 104 -3.07 -10.61 6.78
C LEU A 104 -2.76 -11.89 7.59
N LYS A 105 -3.80 -12.60 8.04
CA LYS A 105 -3.61 -13.89 8.75
C LYS A 105 -2.86 -14.90 7.90
N LYS A 106 -3.22 -15.03 6.62
CA LYS A 106 -2.53 -15.93 5.68
C LYS A 106 -1.08 -15.53 5.47
N PHE A 107 -0.81 -14.24 5.27
CA PHE A 107 0.54 -13.73 5.12
C PHE A 107 1.42 -14.05 6.35
N ILE A 108 0.94 -13.74 7.56
CA ILE A 108 1.65 -14.03 8.81
C ILE A 108 1.91 -15.53 8.97
N SER A 109 0.92 -16.38 8.65
CA SER A 109 1.06 -17.84 8.70
C SER A 109 2.15 -18.35 7.75
N LEU A 110 2.20 -17.82 6.52
CA LEU A 110 3.22 -18.17 5.55
C LEU A 110 4.60 -17.66 5.97
N ALA A 111 4.70 -16.44 6.46
CA ALA A 111 5.96 -15.89 6.96
C ALA A 111 6.55 -16.76 8.08
N LYS A 112 5.72 -17.19 9.04
CA LYS A 112 6.15 -18.11 10.10
C LYS A 112 6.57 -19.48 9.55
N LYS A 113 5.83 -20.03 8.59
CA LYS A 113 6.15 -21.32 7.96
C LYS A 113 7.52 -21.32 7.28
N TYR A 114 7.88 -20.21 6.67
CA TYR A 114 9.17 -20.05 5.97
C TYR A 114 10.26 -19.38 6.80
N ASN A 115 10.06 -19.27 8.11
CA ASN A 115 11.03 -18.66 9.07
C ASN A 115 11.42 -17.22 8.74
N PHE A 116 10.55 -16.49 8.05
CA PHE A 116 10.72 -15.04 7.92
C PHE A 116 10.37 -14.39 9.26
N GLN A 117 11.37 -13.83 9.91
CA GLN A 117 11.19 -12.92 11.04
C GLN A 117 11.18 -11.48 10.52
N PRO A 118 10.19 -10.67 10.95
CA PRO A 118 10.17 -9.25 10.59
C PRO A 118 11.32 -8.50 11.26
#